data_acf124ad6246ee68dca171c8f306ff16
#
_entry.id   acf124ad6246ee68dca171c8f306ff16
#
_cell.length_a   1.000
_cell.length_b   1.000
_cell.length_c   1.000
_cell.angle_alpha   90.00
_cell.angle_beta   90.00
_cell.angle_gamma   90.00
#
_symmetry.space_group_name_H-M   'P 1'
#
loop_
_entity.id
_entity.type
_entity.pdbx_description
1 polymer ?
#
loop_
_entity_poly.entity_id
_entity_poly.type
_entity_poly.pdbx_seq_one_letter_code
_entity_poly.pdbx_strand_id
1 'polypeptide(L)'
;MASYTKEERQARKDYAKNRSIIEVAEGLGMELVRSGRDFRWKEHDSMVLSPEKNLWNWFSQHKGGDTIALVQEIRQVSFNQAVEFINDGNYQEAATEVQTKETFSNYLEPYEKPFEEGRSYLKDVRGLSDETIDFFYDQGAMTQADAKIGDAIVPVIVFKTLDHTGQMVGGNLQGIVENRELYQKHGYFKGIMRNSNGFNGFSVDIGKPERLVFAESPIDLMSYYELH
;
A
#
# COMPACT_ATOMS: atom_id res chain seq x y z
N MET A 1 22.22 0.16 38.64
CA MET A 1 21.21 0.65 37.66
C MET A 1 20.85 2.07 38.07
N ALA A 2 20.96 3.03 37.15
CA ALA A 2 20.57 4.40 37.44
C ALA A 2 19.04 4.45 37.70
N SER A 3 18.64 5.08 38.79
CA SER A 3 17.24 5.26 39.14
C SER A 3 16.72 6.51 38.44
N TYR A 4 16.06 6.34 37.29
CA TYR A 4 15.44 7.44 36.57
C TYR A 4 14.10 7.83 37.18
N THR A 5 13.78 9.13 37.17
CA THR A 5 12.45 9.65 37.52
C THR A 5 11.44 9.20 36.45
N LYS A 6 10.15 9.43 36.67
CA LYS A 6 9.09 9.10 35.72
C LYS A 6 9.23 9.93 34.44
N GLU A 7 9.55 11.21 34.59
CA GLU A 7 9.76 12.14 33.47
C GLU A 7 10.98 11.75 32.62
N GLU A 8 12.10 11.40 33.28
CA GLU A 8 13.29 10.94 32.57
C GLU A 8 13.06 9.63 31.80
N ARG A 9 12.31 8.68 32.36
CA ARG A 9 11.94 7.44 31.67
C ARG A 9 11.07 7.72 30.45
N GLN A 10 10.13 8.67 30.55
CA GLN A 10 9.29 9.04 29.41
C GLN A 10 10.13 9.71 28.34
N ALA A 11 10.99 10.67 28.70
CA ALA A 11 11.87 11.35 27.75
C ALA A 11 12.81 10.35 27.00
N ARG A 12 13.40 9.39 27.72
CA ARG A 12 14.24 8.33 27.11
C ARG A 12 13.46 7.44 26.15
N LYS A 13 12.23 7.10 26.48
CA LYS A 13 11.33 6.33 25.61
C LYS A 13 10.99 7.11 24.34
N ASP A 14 10.62 8.38 24.49
CA ASP A 14 10.25 9.24 23.36
C ASP A 14 11.46 9.48 22.45
N TYR A 15 12.64 9.69 23.04
CA TYR A 15 13.91 9.74 22.32
C TYR A 15 14.13 8.48 21.48
N ALA A 16 14.00 7.30 22.09
CA ALA A 16 14.23 6.03 21.41
C ALA A 16 13.25 5.80 20.24
N LYS A 17 11.97 6.13 20.43
CA LYS A 17 10.95 6.00 19.38
C LYS A 17 11.20 6.89 18.17
N ASN A 18 11.80 8.06 18.39
CA ASN A 18 12.02 9.05 17.35
C ASN A 18 13.37 8.90 16.63
N ARG A 19 14.16 7.87 16.96
CA ARG A 19 15.40 7.58 16.19
C ARG A 19 15.08 6.94 14.85
N SER A 20 15.92 7.21 13.87
CA SER A 20 15.78 6.64 12.52
C SER A 20 15.78 5.12 12.58
N ILE A 21 14.68 4.51 12.15
CA ILE A 21 14.56 3.04 12.13
C ILE A 21 15.60 2.40 11.22
N ILE A 22 16.04 3.10 10.19
CA ILE A 22 17.10 2.61 9.29
C ILE A 22 18.43 2.57 10.01
N GLU A 23 18.83 3.65 10.69
CA GLU A 23 20.10 3.67 11.42
C GLU A 23 20.11 2.70 12.61
N VAL A 24 18.96 2.56 13.30
CA VAL A 24 18.84 1.56 14.37
C VAL A 24 18.98 0.15 13.81
N ALA A 25 18.38 -0.16 12.66
CA ALA A 25 18.51 -1.46 11.99
C ALA A 25 19.95 -1.73 11.55
N GLU A 26 20.63 -0.75 10.96
CA GLU A 26 22.05 -0.85 10.60
C GLU A 26 22.91 -1.04 11.86
N GLY A 27 22.62 -0.34 12.96
CA GLY A 27 23.27 -0.52 14.25
C GLY A 27 23.04 -1.90 14.89
N LEU A 28 21.98 -2.59 14.50
CA LEU A 28 21.72 -3.99 14.84
C LEU A 28 22.47 -4.99 13.93
N GLY A 29 23.20 -4.49 12.92
CA GLY A 29 23.92 -5.31 11.95
C GLY A 29 23.03 -5.85 10.82
N MET A 30 21.84 -5.28 10.63
CA MET A 30 20.94 -5.69 9.54
C MET A 30 21.43 -5.12 8.20
N GLU A 31 21.62 -5.97 7.20
CA GLU A 31 21.92 -5.54 5.83
C GLU A 31 20.61 -5.18 5.12
N LEU A 32 20.45 -3.90 4.78
CA LEU A 32 19.22 -3.37 4.20
C LEU A 32 19.37 -3.17 2.68
N VAL A 33 18.35 -3.60 1.93
CA VAL A 33 18.25 -3.40 0.48
C VAL A 33 17.07 -2.47 0.19
N ARG A 34 17.31 -1.40 -0.55
CA ARG A 34 16.28 -0.45 -0.93
C ARG A 34 15.24 -1.10 -1.88
N SER A 35 13.97 -0.91 -1.58
CA SER A 35 12.84 -1.40 -2.35
C SER A 35 11.80 -0.27 -2.52
N GLY A 36 11.96 0.55 -3.54
CA GLY A 36 11.15 1.75 -3.73
C GLY A 36 11.42 2.81 -2.67
N ARG A 37 10.40 3.17 -1.88
CA ARG A 37 10.52 4.12 -0.75
C ARG A 37 10.96 3.45 0.55
N ASP A 38 10.79 2.13 0.64
CA ASP A 38 11.08 1.34 1.81
C ASP A 38 12.41 0.58 1.68
N PHE A 39 12.79 -0.10 2.77
CA PHE A 39 13.95 -0.99 2.81
C PHE A 39 13.50 -2.39 3.20
N ARG A 40 14.21 -3.41 2.72
CA ARG A 40 14.01 -4.80 3.10
C ARG A 40 15.25 -5.34 3.76
N TRP A 41 15.06 -6.17 4.78
CA TRP A 41 16.18 -6.90 5.36
C TRP A 41 16.63 -8.01 4.40
N LYS A 42 17.86 -8.02 3.99
CA LYS A 42 18.42 -8.93 2.98
C LYS A 42 18.25 -10.41 3.34
N GLU A 43 18.41 -10.75 4.62
CA GLU A 43 18.28 -12.12 5.11
C GLU A 43 16.81 -12.59 5.22
N HIS A 44 15.90 -11.63 5.37
CA HIS A 44 14.46 -11.86 5.50
C HIS A 44 13.67 -10.81 4.71
N ASP A 45 13.59 -10.97 3.41
CA ASP A 45 13.01 -10.00 2.47
C ASP A 45 11.50 -9.70 2.69
N SER A 46 10.80 -10.53 3.47
CA SER A 46 9.44 -10.26 3.95
C SER A 46 9.39 -9.24 5.09
N MET A 47 10.55 -8.83 5.65
CA MET A 47 10.64 -7.76 6.63
C MET A 47 10.92 -6.44 5.92
N VAL A 48 10.00 -5.50 6.07
CA VAL A 48 10.04 -4.19 5.42
C VAL A 48 10.15 -3.11 6.49
N LEU A 49 11.07 -2.16 6.27
CA LEU A 49 11.25 -0.98 7.10
C LEU A 49 10.85 0.26 6.29
N SER A 50 9.95 1.06 6.83
CA SER A 50 9.47 2.30 6.22
C SER A 50 10.07 3.51 6.92
N PRO A 51 11.04 4.22 6.33
CA PRO A 51 11.63 5.41 6.93
C PRO A 51 10.61 6.54 7.07
N GLU A 52 9.69 6.69 6.13
CA GLU A 52 8.62 7.69 6.17
C GLU A 52 7.72 7.57 7.41
N LYS A 53 7.40 6.31 7.79
CA LYS A 53 6.54 6.01 8.93
C LYS A 53 7.32 5.78 10.22
N ASN A 54 8.63 5.61 10.11
CA ASN A 54 9.53 5.16 11.17
C ASN A 54 9.05 3.86 11.83
N LEU A 55 8.57 2.92 11.02
CA LEU A 55 7.98 1.64 11.43
C LEU A 55 8.56 0.49 10.60
N TRP A 56 8.48 -0.71 11.15
CA TRP A 56 8.78 -1.94 10.43
C TRP A 56 7.61 -2.91 10.46
N ASN A 57 7.58 -3.84 9.49
CA ASN A 57 6.61 -4.92 9.41
C ASN A 57 7.28 -6.18 8.85
N TRP A 58 7.12 -7.29 9.54
CA TRP A 58 7.58 -8.61 9.13
C TRP A 58 6.37 -9.43 8.67
N PHE A 59 6.04 -9.36 7.39
CA PHE A 59 4.82 -9.93 6.84
C PHE A 59 4.68 -11.44 7.08
N SER A 60 5.75 -12.23 6.92
CA SER A 60 5.70 -13.69 7.12
C SER A 60 5.54 -14.09 8.60
N GLN A 61 5.85 -13.20 9.54
CA GLN A 61 5.75 -13.45 10.97
C GLN A 61 4.56 -12.73 11.63
N HIS A 62 3.81 -11.92 10.86
CA HIS A 62 2.71 -11.09 11.35
C HIS A 62 3.12 -10.18 12.53
N LYS A 63 4.35 -9.66 12.49
CA LYS A 63 4.92 -8.78 13.51
C LYS A 63 5.26 -7.42 12.93
N GLY A 64 5.29 -6.40 13.77
CA GLY A 64 5.70 -5.05 13.37
C GLY A 64 5.75 -4.10 14.57
N GLY A 65 6.23 -2.88 14.34
CA GLY A 65 6.31 -1.90 15.39
C GLY A 65 7.23 -0.73 15.11
N ASP A 66 7.60 -0.03 16.18
CA ASP A 66 8.53 1.08 16.18
C ASP A 66 10.01 0.62 16.36
N THR A 67 10.92 1.55 16.48
CA THR A 67 12.35 1.28 16.71
C THR A 67 12.61 0.44 17.95
N ILE A 68 11.85 0.66 19.03
CA ILE A 68 12.03 -0.10 20.28
C ILE A 68 11.60 -1.55 20.06
N ALA A 69 10.46 -1.77 19.40
CA ALA A 69 9.98 -3.11 19.03
C ALA A 69 10.93 -3.83 18.09
N LEU A 70 11.61 -3.10 17.18
CA LEU A 70 12.64 -3.67 16.32
C LEU A 70 13.81 -4.24 17.12
N VAL A 71 14.34 -3.46 18.06
CA VAL A 71 15.45 -3.90 18.91
C VAL A 71 15.04 -5.09 19.80
N GLN A 72 13.82 -5.08 20.33
CA GLN A 72 13.28 -6.21 21.10
C GLN A 72 13.23 -7.49 20.25
N GLU A 73 12.73 -7.39 19.01
CA GLU A 73 12.56 -8.53 18.11
C GLU A 73 13.93 -9.11 17.69
N ILE A 74 14.86 -8.26 17.27
CA ILE A 74 16.15 -8.71 16.74
C ILE A 74 17.09 -9.20 17.85
N ARG A 75 17.12 -8.52 19.00
CA ARG A 75 18.04 -8.87 20.09
C ARG A 75 17.42 -9.76 21.17
N GLN A 76 16.13 -10.02 21.10
CA GLN A 76 15.37 -10.80 22.09
C GLN A 76 15.57 -10.26 23.51
N VAL A 77 15.45 -8.94 23.66
CA VAL A 77 15.66 -8.21 24.93
C VAL A 77 14.37 -7.60 25.46
N SER A 78 14.39 -7.22 26.75
CA SER A 78 13.27 -6.51 27.36
C SER A 78 13.10 -5.09 26.82
N PHE A 79 11.92 -4.50 27.00
CA PHE A 79 11.62 -3.12 26.60
C PHE A 79 12.65 -2.12 27.14
N ASN A 80 13.01 -2.22 28.44
CA ASN A 80 13.95 -1.29 29.05
C ASN A 80 15.36 -1.44 28.45
N GLN A 81 15.81 -2.65 28.16
CA GLN A 81 17.10 -2.91 27.50
C GLN A 81 17.10 -2.39 26.06
N ALA A 82 15.99 -2.49 25.34
CA ALA A 82 15.86 -1.93 24.00
C ALA A 82 15.93 -0.40 24.02
N VAL A 83 15.22 0.24 24.97
CA VAL A 83 15.30 1.71 25.16
C VAL A 83 16.74 2.13 25.53
N GLU A 84 17.41 1.40 26.40
CA GLU A 84 18.80 1.68 26.79
C GLU A 84 19.74 1.56 25.59
N PHE A 85 19.64 0.48 24.83
CA PHE A 85 20.44 0.26 23.60
C PHE A 85 20.32 1.44 22.63
N ILE A 86 19.10 1.92 22.37
CA ILE A 86 18.89 3.03 21.42
C ILE A 86 19.43 4.36 22.02
N ASN A 87 19.24 4.59 23.33
CA ASN A 87 19.72 5.82 23.97
C ASN A 87 21.25 5.88 24.10
N ASP A 88 21.90 4.73 24.17
CA ASP A 88 23.37 4.64 24.24
C ASP A 88 24.02 4.70 22.84
N GLY A 89 23.23 4.48 21.78
CA GLY A 89 23.65 4.63 20.40
C GLY A 89 23.61 6.08 19.92
N ASN A 90 24.44 6.40 18.91
CA ASN A 90 24.45 7.72 18.28
C ASN A 90 23.63 7.70 17.00
N TYR A 91 22.31 7.58 17.13
CA TYR A 91 21.37 7.53 16.00
C TYR A 91 20.75 8.90 15.74
N GLN A 92 20.59 9.25 14.46
CA GLN A 92 19.91 10.48 14.07
C GLN A 92 18.40 10.41 14.36
N GLU A 93 17.79 11.57 14.50
CA GLU A 93 16.34 11.68 14.57
C GLU A 93 15.72 11.23 13.24
N ALA A 94 14.63 10.48 13.30
CA ALA A 94 13.92 10.08 12.10
C ALA A 94 13.48 11.34 11.36
N ALA A 95 13.87 11.45 10.09
CA ALA A 95 13.30 12.43 9.18
C ALA A 95 11.88 11.97 8.81
N THR A 96 10.98 11.94 9.80
CA THR A 96 9.56 11.80 9.55
C THR A 96 9.09 13.10 8.94
N GLU A 97 9.15 13.19 7.61
CA GLU A 97 8.30 14.15 6.94
C GLU A 97 6.87 13.79 7.33
N VAL A 98 6.23 14.65 8.12
CA VAL A 98 4.78 14.66 8.22
C VAL A 98 4.30 15.08 6.83
N GLN A 99 4.25 14.10 5.91
CA GLN A 99 3.59 14.32 4.65
C GLN A 99 2.12 14.59 5.02
N THR A 100 1.74 15.85 4.96
CA THR A 100 0.34 16.20 4.81
C THR A 100 -0.11 15.46 3.56
N LYS A 101 -0.88 14.38 3.78
CA LYS A 101 -1.37 13.53 2.70
C LYS A 101 -2.14 14.44 1.76
N GLU A 102 -1.58 14.70 0.57
CA GLU A 102 -2.28 15.49 -0.43
C GLU A 102 -3.65 14.89 -0.65
N THR A 103 -4.66 15.74 -0.77
CA THR A 103 -6.02 15.31 -1.07
C THR A 103 -6.02 14.57 -2.40
N PHE A 104 -6.77 13.48 -2.51
CA PHE A 104 -6.93 12.75 -3.76
C PHE A 104 -7.48 13.69 -4.84
N SER A 105 -6.93 13.58 -6.03
CA SER A 105 -7.42 14.23 -7.26
C SER A 105 -7.42 13.20 -8.38
N ASN A 106 -8.49 13.16 -9.17
CA ASN A 106 -8.56 12.30 -10.35
C ASN A 106 -7.72 12.89 -11.49
N TYR A 107 -6.41 12.69 -11.41
CA TYR A 107 -5.47 13.18 -12.42
C TYR A 107 -5.55 12.44 -13.77
N LEU A 108 -6.34 11.37 -13.87
CA LEU A 108 -6.56 10.64 -15.13
C LEU A 108 -7.81 11.09 -15.88
N GLU A 109 -8.70 11.87 -15.26
CA GLU A 109 -9.92 12.38 -15.91
C GLU A 109 -9.67 13.05 -17.28
N PRO A 110 -8.64 13.91 -17.47
CA PRO A 110 -8.36 14.50 -18.78
C PRO A 110 -7.88 13.51 -19.85
N TYR A 111 -7.53 12.29 -19.45
CA TYR A 111 -7.00 11.24 -20.30
C TYR A 111 -7.96 10.05 -20.44
N GLU A 112 -9.22 10.22 -20.00
CA GLU A 112 -10.25 9.21 -20.16
C GLU A 112 -10.59 9.01 -21.65
N LYS A 113 -10.91 7.76 -22.00
CA LYS A 113 -11.23 7.30 -23.36
C LYS A 113 -12.49 6.45 -23.34
N PRO A 114 -13.10 6.21 -24.53
CA PRO A 114 -14.17 5.22 -24.67
C PRO A 114 -13.75 3.86 -24.11
N PHE A 115 -14.66 3.18 -23.43
CA PHE A 115 -14.40 1.92 -22.72
C PHE A 115 -14.41 0.68 -23.63
N GLU A 116 -13.86 0.79 -24.82
CA GLU A 116 -13.89 -0.28 -25.83
C GLU A 116 -12.78 -1.32 -25.61
N GLU A 117 -11.54 -0.86 -25.48
CA GLU A 117 -10.39 -1.75 -25.23
C GLU A 117 -10.45 -2.38 -23.83
N GLY A 118 -10.90 -1.62 -22.83
CA GLY A 118 -11.14 -2.13 -21.48
C GLY A 118 -12.21 -3.21 -21.47
N ARG A 119 -13.29 -3.04 -22.22
CA ARG A 119 -14.34 -4.05 -22.41
C ARG A 119 -13.77 -5.31 -23.03
N SER A 120 -13.06 -5.18 -24.16
CA SER A 120 -12.44 -6.33 -24.84
C SER A 120 -11.49 -7.08 -23.90
N TYR A 121 -10.68 -6.36 -23.13
CA TYR A 121 -9.80 -6.99 -22.14
C TYR A 121 -10.58 -7.79 -21.07
N LEU A 122 -11.63 -7.20 -20.50
CA LEU A 122 -12.44 -7.88 -19.48
C LEU A 122 -13.16 -9.11 -20.06
N LYS A 123 -13.64 -9.02 -21.29
CA LYS A 123 -14.33 -10.12 -21.98
C LYS A 123 -13.36 -11.20 -22.46
N ASP A 124 -12.38 -10.83 -23.29
CA ASP A 124 -11.58 -11.80 -24.04
C ASP A 124 -10.40 -12.36 -23.22
N VAL A 125 -9.87 -11.56 -22.28
CA VAL A 125 -8.72 -11.96 -21.46
C VAL A 125 -9.15 -12.43 -20.06
N ARG A 126 -10.20 -11.81 -19.49
CA ARG A 126 -10.66 -12.13 -18.15
C ARG A 126 -11.89 -13.04 -18.10
N GLY A 127 -12.57 -13.23 -19.26
CA GLY A 127 -13.68 -14.16 -19.41
C GLY A 127 -15.00 -13.69 -18.84
N LEU A 128 -15.16 -12.37 -18.58
CA LEU A 128 -16.42 -11.82 -18.07
C LEU A 128 -17.44 -11.63 -19.20
N SER A 129 -18.73 -11.83 -18.91
CA SER A 129 -19.82 -11.56 -19.83
C SER A 129 -20.02 -10.06 -20.08
N ASP A 130 -20.62 -9.71 -21.21
CA ASP A 130 -21.02 -8.32 -21.47
C ASP A 130 -22.01 -7.83 -20.43
N GLU A 131 -22.91 -8.69 -19.95
CA GLU A 131 -23.89 -8.36 -18.90
C GLU A 131 -23.23 -7.94 -17.58
N THR A 132 -22.24 -8.70 -17.13
CA THR A 132 -21.45 -8.33 -15.95
C THR A 132 -20.68 -7.04 -16.16
N ILE A 133 -20.02 -6.88 -17.31
CA ILE A 133 -19.26 -5.67 -17.62
C ILE A 133 -20.17 -4.45 -17.64
N ASP A 134 -21.32 -4.52 -18.30
CA ASP A 134 -22.31 -3.44 -18.37
C ASP A 134 -22.85 -3.07 -17.00
N PHE A 135 -23.15 -4.06 -16.17
CA PHE A 135 -23.64 -3.81 -14.82
C PHE A 135 -22.70 -2.91 -13.99
N PHE A 136 -21.40 -3.19 -14.02
CA PHE A 136 -20.41 -2.37 -13.28
C PHE A 136 -20.10 -1.04 -13.98
N TYR A 137 -20.10 -1.03 -15.31
CA TYR A 137 -19.82 0.17 -16.09
C TYR A 137 -20.94 1.20 -15.97
N ASP A 138 -22.21 0.79 -16.07
CA ASP A 138 -23.37 1.65 -15.99
C ASP A 138 -23.55 2.29 -14.60
N GLN A 139 -23.01 1.67 -13.55
CA GLN A 139 -22.92 2.28 -12.22
C GLN A 139 -21.79 3.30 -12.10
N GLY A 140 -21.04 3.58 -13.17
CA GLY A 140 -19.92 4.51 -13.15
C GLY A 140 -18.73 4.02 -12.33
N ALA A 141 -18.68 2.72 -11.99
CA ALA A 141 -17.66 2.15 -11.13
C ALA A 141 -16.28 2.02 -11.83
N MET A 142 -16.24 2.13 -13.16
CA MET A 142 -14.97 2.03 -13.90
C MET A 142 -14.97 2.89 -15.16
N THR A 143 -13.76 3.28 -15.58
CA THR A 143 -13.49 3.99 -16.85
C THR A 143 -12.21 3.45 -17.47
N GLN A 144 -11.91 3.87 -18.71
CA GLN A 144 -10.63 3.62 -19.36
C GLN A 144 -9.87 4.94 -19.50
N ALA A 145 -8.56 4.91 -19.30
CA ALA A 145 -7.71 6.08 -19.48
C ALA A 145 -6.30 5.67 -19.94
N ASP A 146 -5.56 6.65 -20.48
CA ASP A 146 -4.13 6.53 -20.74
C ASP A 146 -3.35 7.02 -19.51
N ALA A 147 -2.65 6.13 -18.83
CA ALA A 147 -1.85 6.45 -17.65
C ALA A 147 -0.36 6.56 -18.01
N LYS A 148 0.31 7.63 -17.55
CA LYS A 148 1.76 7.74 -17.64
C LYS A 148 2.41 6.93 -16.50
N ILE A 149 3.11 5.85 -16.85
CA ILE A 149 3.81 4.96 -15.92
C ILE A 149 5.31 5.01 -16.27
N GLY A 150 6.08 5.71 -15.45
CA GLY A 150 7.45 6.06 -15.80
C GLY A 150 7.49 6.92 -17.06
N ASP A 151 8.19 6.46 -18.10
CA ASP A 151 8.25 7.15 -19.41
C ASP A 151 7.26 6.60 -20.45
N ALA A 152 6.49 5.57 -20.09
CA ALA A 152 5.53 4.95 -20.99
C ALA A 152 4.09 5.45 -20.76
N ILE A 153 3.31 5.49 -21.84
CA ILE A 153 1.85 5.64 -21.78
C ILE A 153 1.25 4.24 -21.81
N VAL A 154 0.47 3.92 -20.81
CA VAL A 154 -0.14 2.59 -20.64
C VAL A 154 -1.66 2.75 -20.59
N PRO A 155 -2.41 2.14 -21.51
CA PRO A 155 -3.86 2.12 -21.41
C PRO A 155 -4.28 1.25 -20.22
N VAL A 156 -5.17 1.79 -19.40
CA VAL A 156 -5.60 1.17 -18.15
C VAL A 156 -7.11 1.23 -17.97
N ILE A 157 -7.67 0.23 -17.31
CA ILE A 157 -8.98 0.34 -16.66
C ILE A 157 -8.74 1.01 -15.30
N VAL A 158 -9.52 2.03 -15.02
CA VAL A 158 -9.59 2.71 -13.71
C VAL A 158 -10.80 2.17 -12.96
N PHE A 159 -10.60 1.33 -11.97
CA PHE A 159 -11.63 0.90 -11.04
C PHE A 159 -11.75 1.95 -9.94
N LYS A 160 -12.85 2.71 -9.95
CA LYS A 160 -13.04 3.87 -9.07
C LYS A 160 -13.31 3.42 -7.63
N THR A 161 -12.68 4.10 -6.70
CA THR A 161 -13.00 4.01 -5.28
C THR A 161 -13.85 5.21 -4.92
N LEU A 162 -15.11 4.98 -4.57
CA LEU A 162 -16.05 6.02 -4.20
C LEU A 162 -16.25 6.04 -2.69
N ASP A 163 -16.51 7.20 -2.12
CA ASP A 163 -16.97 7.33 -0.75
C ASP A 163 -18.51 7.23 -0.65
N HIS A 164 -19.03 7.33 0.55
CA HIS A 164 -20.47 7.25 0.83
C HIS A 164 -21.30 8.38 0.18
N THR A 165 -20.65 9.43 -0.33
CA THR A 165 -21.33 10.51 -1.07
C THR A 165 -21.29 10.30 -2.58
N GLY A 166 -20.61 9.26 -3.06
CA GLY A 166 -20.37 8.98 -4.47
C GLY A 166 -19.18 9.75 -5.04
N GLN A 167 -18.41 10.47 -4.21
CA GLN A 167 -17.21 11.16 -4.65
C GLN A 167 -16.06 10.17 -4.83
N MET A 168 -15.30 10.31 -5.93
CA MET A 168 -14.11 9.51 -6.15
C MET A 168 -12.99 9.93 -5.18
N VAL A 169 -12.50 8.99 -4.38
CA VAL A 169 -11.46 9.18 -3.36
C VAL A 169 -10.25 8.29 -3.59
N GLY A 170 -10.21 7.60 -4.71
CA GLY A 170 -9.12 6.73 -5.10
C GLY A 170 -9.47 5.88 -6.32
N GLY A 171 -8.59 4.97 -6.67
CA GLY A 171 -8.83 4.00 -7.73
C GLY A 171 -7.70 2.99 -7.89
N ASN A 172 -8.06 1.83 -8.41
CA ASN A 172 -7.13 0.79 -8.81
C ASN A 172 -6.94 0.84 -10.32
N LEU A 173 -5.71 0.67 -10.78
CA LEU A 173 -5.33 0.68 -12.18
C LEU A 173 -5.00 -0.74 -12.65
N GLN A 174 -5.63 -1.17 -13.74
CA GLN A 174 -5.33 -2.41 -14.43
C GLN A 174 -4.91 -2.11 -15.86
N GLY A 175 -3.65 -2.36 -16.20
CA GLY A 175 -3.18 -2.31 -17.59
C GLY A 175 -3.88 -3.36 -18.44
N ILE A 176 -4.21 -3.01 -19.68
CA ILE A 176 -4.94 -3.88 -20.60
C ILE A 176 -4.05 -4.42 -21.73
N VAL A 177 -2.82 -3.92 -21.84
CA VAL A 177 -1.82 -4.41 -22.80
C VAL A 177 -0.80 -5.27 -22.06
N GLU A 178 -0.58 -6.49 -22.55
CA GLU A 178 0.41 -7.41 -22.00
C GLU A 178 1.83 -6.91 -22.26
N ASN A 179 2.66 -6.88 -21.24
CA ASN A 179 4.09 -6.62 -21.33
C ASN A 179 4.85 -7.45 -20.28
N ARG A 180 5.29 -8.63 -20.66
CA ARG A 180 5.99 -9.58 -19.76
C ARG A 180 7.43 -9.17 -19.44
N GLU A 181 8.03 -8.30 -20.24
CA GLU A 181 9.37 -7.79 -19.95
C GLU A 181 9.35 -6.84 -18.75
N LEU A 182 8.35 -5.95 -18.67
CA LEU A 182 8.18 -5.01 -17.58
C LEU A 182 7.42 -5.61 -16.39
N TYR A 183 6.40 -6.45 -16.65
CA TYR A 183 5.48 -6.99 -15.62
C TYR A 183 5.60 -8.50 -15.52
N GLN A 184 6.79 -8.98 -15.18
CA GLN A 184 7.20 -10.40 -15.21
C GLN A 184 6.21 -11.35 -14.51
N LYS A 185 5.64 -10.96 -13.37
CA LYS A 185 4.77 -11.83 -12.56
C LYS A 185 3.39 -12.05 -13.18
N HIS A 186 2.80 -11.03 -13.78
CA HIS A 186 1.40 -11.08 -14.22
C HIS A 186 1.19 -10.67 -15.69
N GLY A 187 2.22 -10.17 -16.36
CA GLY A 187 2.16 -9.69 -17.74
C GLY A 187 1.46 -8.35 -17.95
N TYR A 188 0.80 -7.83 -16.93
CA TYR A 188 0.01 -6.58 -17.00
C TYR A 188 0.37 -5.63 -15.88
N PHE A 189 0.31 -4.33 -16.15
CA PHE A 189 0.45 -3.30 -15.12
C PHE A 189 -0.67 -3.42 -14.09
N LYS A 190 -0.32 -3.29 -12.81
CA LYS A 190 -1.26 -3.11 -11.70
C LYS A 190 -0.77 -2.00 -10.79
N GLY A 191 -1.66 -1.10 -10.41
CA GLY A 191 -1.31 0.02 -9.56
C GLY A 191 -2.50 0.57 -8.78
N ILE A 192 -2.19 1.50 -7.89
CA ILE A 192 -3.18 2.29 -7.16
C ILE A 192 -2.94 3.74 -7.54
N MET A 193 -3.99 4.50 -7.77
CA MET A 193 -3.89 5.93 -8.04
C MET A 193 -3.25 6.66 -6.87
N ARG A 194 -2.37 7.60 -7.19
CA ARG A 194 -1.66 8.40 -6.19
C ARG A 194 -2.64 9.13 -5.27
N ASN A 195 -2.33 9.19 -3.99
CA ASN A 195 -3.12 9.83 -2.94
C ASN A 195 -4.50 9.20 -2.70
N SER A 196 -4.79 8.00 -3.24
CA SER A 196 -6.00 7.26 -2.89
C SER A 196 -6.12 7.14 -1.37
N ASN A 197 -7.34 7.34 -0.85
CA ASN A 197 -7.55 7.10 0.56
C ASN A 197 -7.44 5.60 0.87
N GLY A 198 -6.91 5.22 2.02
CA GLY A 198 -6.73 3.82 2.39
C GLY A 198 -7.94 3.20 3.10
N PHE A 199 -9.08 3.91 3.17
CA PHE A 199 -10.24 3.51 3.96
C PHE A 199 -11.38 2.97 3.10
N ASN A 200 -11.40 3.29 1.81
CA ASN A 200 -12.40 2.85 0.85
C ASN A 200 -11.76 1.91 -0.16
N GLY A 201 -12.58 1.02 -0.75
CA GLY A 201 -12.21 0.13 -1.85
C GLY A 201 -13.14 0.30 -3.05
N PHE A 202 -12.83 -0.40 -4.13
CA PHE A 202 -13.78 -0.59 -5.23
C PHE A 202 -15.00 -1.33 -4.69
N SER A 203 -16.18 -0.77 -4.86
CA SER A 203 -17.43 -1.36 -4.37
C SER A 203 -18.62 -0.97 -5.21
N VAL A 204 -19.62 -1.83 -5.25
CA VAL A 204 -20.95 -1.58 -5.81
C VAL A 204 -21.99 -2.15 -4.86
N ASP A 205 -23.13 -1.49 -4.76
CA ASP A 205 -24.28 -1.97 -4.00
C ASP A 205 -25.28 -2.65 -4.94
N ILE A 206 -25.80 -3.82 -4.53
CA ILE A 206 -26.77 -4.59 -5.28
C ILE A 206 -28.06 -4.68 -4.46
N GLY A 207 -29.10 -4.00 -4.92
CA GLY A 207 -30.39 -3.96 -4.25
C GLY A 207 -30.30 -3.38 -2.82
N LYS A 208 -30.89 -4.08 -1.84
CA LYS A 208 -30.69 -3.77 -0.41
C LYS A 208 -29.65 -4.73 0.15
N PRO A 209 -28.44 -4.26 0.44
CA PRO A 209 -27.36 -5.15 0.86
C PRO A 209 -27.67 -5.83 2.20
N GLU A 210 -27.80 -7.15 2.19
CA GLU A 210 -27.93 -7.98 3.40
C GLU A 210 -26.65 -8.80 3.64
N ARG A 211 -25.75 -8.85 2.65
CA ARG A 211 -24.51 -9.61 2.67
C ARG A 211 -23.38 -8.74 2.13
N LEU A 212 -22.23 -8.83 2.76
CA LEU A 212 -21.00 -8.17 2.32
C LEU A 212 -20.03 -9.23 1.76
N VAL A 213 -19.51 -8.96 0.57
CA VAL A 213 -18.54 -9.81 -0.12
C VAL A 213 -17.24 -9.02 -0.30
N PHE A 214 -16.12 -9.63 0.03
CA PHE A 214 -14.79 -9.08 -0.17
C PHE A 214 -14.01 -9.91 -1.18
N ALA A 215 -13.24 -9.25 -2.04
CA ALA A 215 -12.31 -9.89 -2.97
C ALA A 215 -10.96 -9.14 -2.94
N GLU A 216 -9.90 -9.82 -3.38
CA GLU A 216 -8.54 -9.25 -3.40
C GLU A 216 -8.36 -8.17 -4.48
N SER A 217 -9.17 -8.23 -5.56
CA SER A 217 -9.12 -7.25 -6.64
C SER A 217 -10.52 -6.95 -7.19
N PRO A 218 -10.69 -5.79 -7.88
CA PRO A 218 -11.95 -5.48 -8.57
C PRO A 218 -12.41 -6.57 -9.54
N ILE A 219 -11.49 -7.16 -10.31
CA ILE A 219 -11.83 -8.21 -11.28
C ILE A 219 -12.29 -9.49 -10.57
N ASP A 220 -11.71 -9.84 -9.42
CA ASP A 220 -12.18 -10.98 -8.64
C ASP A 220 -13.59 -10.74 -8.08
N LEU A 221 -13.91 -9.50 -7.70
CA LEU A 221 -15.26 -9.13 -7.29
C LEU A 221 -16.27 -9.24 -8.46
N MET A 222 -15.88 -8.78 -9.65
CA MET A 222 -16.70 -8.93 -10.86
C MET A 222 -16.89 -10.41 -11.22
N SER A 223 -15.82 -11.22 -11.11
CA SER A 223 -15.91 -12.67 -11.35
C SER A 223 -16.81 -13.37 -10.32
N TYR A 224 -16.80 -12.93 -9.07
CA TYR A 224 -17.74 -13.42 -8.08
C TYR A 224 -19.18 -13.09 -8.44
N TYR A 225 -19.46 -11.86 -8.91
CA TYR A 225 -20.78 -11.45 -9.38
C TYR A 225 -21.25 -12.27 -10.59
N GLU A 226 -20.34 -12.55 -11.53
CA GLU A 226 -20.60 -13.39 -12.72
C GLU A 226 -21.10 -14.80 -12.35
N LEU A 227 -20.59 -15.36 -11.24
CA LEU A 227 -20.83 -16.76 -10.85
C LEU A 227 -22.02 -16.95 -9.89
N HIS A 228 -22.63 -15.87 -9.35
CA HIS A 228 -23.65 -15.94 -8.30
C HIS A 228 -24.85 -15.03 -8.55
#